data_def4f0fd85f946b9c680d79a2907c2c7
#
_entry.id   def4f0fd85f946b9c680d79a2907c2c7
#
_cell.length_a   1.000
_cell.length_b   1.000
_cell.length_c   1.000
_cell.angle_alpha   90.00
_cell.angle_beta   90.00
_cell.angle_gamma   90.00
#
_symmetry.space_group_name_H-M   'P 1'
#
loop_
_entity.id
_entity.type
_entity.pdbx_description
1 polymer ?
#
loop_
_entity_poly.entity_id
_entity_poly.type
_entity_poly.pdbx_seq_one_letter_code
_entity_poly.pdbx_strand_id
1 'polypeptide(L)'
;MITDYRYQLENRKLIGKRQQKFTCPNCGKKKCFVRYVDTHNGNQYVADNVGKCDHQHSCGYHYKPSEYYRDNQWAHEPETGRHCTPIPLPPFQPIPGEYVSRSHSPNSVFWHWFSNDVASMLGLSSEQLLRIYDDYLIGATRRGNVIFWQIDHEGLVHGGHIMQYRIDGHREGFQGWTHVPLIKVGLLPPDWQLYQCLFGQHLLSKRPDAHVCLVESEKTALVMAACQPQYLWLATAGSGGLSPGKMACLQGRKVTLFPDSGCYEKWSRQMQQTTDIDYNVSGQLETYPPNTDLCDLLINR
;
A
#
# COMPACT_ATOMS: atom_id res chain seq x y z
N MET A 1 -17.87 2.21 -13.50
CA MET A 1 -17.66 1.74 -14.88
C MET A 1 -17.13 0.31 -14.82
N ILE A 2 -17.71 -0.58 -15.61
CA ILE A 2 -17.23 -1.96 -15.75
C ILE A 2 -16.04 -1.84 -16.70
N THR A 3 -14.85 -2.12 -16.23
CA THR A 3 -13.67 -2.24 -17.10
C THR A 3 -13.92 -3.38 -18.08
N ASP A 4 -13.86 -3.10 -19.36
CA ASP A 4 -14.16 -4.05 -20.46
C ASP A 4 -12.97 -5.02 -20.69
N TYR A 5 -12.45 -5.59 -19.59
CA TYR A 5 -11.46 -6.66 -19.70
C TYR A 5 -12.17 -7.99 -19.87
N ARG A 6 -11.88 -8.70 -20.96
CA ARG A 6 -12.45 -10.02 -21.25
C ARG A 6 -12.32 -10.99 -20.07
N TYR A 7 -11.18 -11.02 -19.40
CA TYR A 7 -10.94 -11.89 -18.27
C TYR A 7 -10.86 -11.08 -16.97
N GLN A 8 -11.77 -11.35 -16.05
CA GLN A 8 -11.84 -10.66 -14.76
C GLN A 8 -11.94 -11.68 -13.61
N LEU A 9 -11.35 -11.37 -12.47
CA LEU A 9 -11.61 -12.15 -11.26
C LEU A 9 -13.09 -12.03 -10.91
N GLU A 10 -13.72 -13.17 -10.62
CA GLU A 10 -15.13 -13.20 -10.24
C GLU A 10 -15.41 -12.21 -9.12
N ASN A 11 -16.42 -11.39 -9.28
CA ASN A 11 -16.87 -10.44 -8.27
C ASN A 11 -18.39 -10.27 -8.31
N ARG A 12 -18.98 -9.72 -7.22
CA ARG A 12 -20.44 -9.56 -7.09
C ARG A 12 -21.06 -8.71 -8.21
N LYS A 13 -20.33 -7.73 -8.74
CA LYS A 13 -20.86 -6.85 -9.81
C LYS A 13 -21.02 -7.60 -11.13
N LEU A 14 -20.09 -8.53 -11.43
CA LEU A 14 -20.12 -9.31 -12.66
C LEU A 14 -21.22 -10.39 -12.67
N ILE A 15 -21.41 -11.08 -11.55
CA ILE A 15 -22.27 -12.25 -11.48
C ILE A 15 -23.62 -12.01 -10.79
N GLY A 16 -23.87 -10.80 -10.25
CA GLY A 16 -25.10 -10.47 -9.54
C GLY A 16 -25.35 -11.24 -8.23
N LYS A 17 -24.41 -12.14 -7.86
CA LYS A 17 -24.47 -13.01 -6.68
C LYS A 17 -23.27 -12.78 -5.77
N ARG A 18 -23.29 -13.37 -4.58
CA ARG A 18 -22.11 -13.39 -3.70
C ARG A 18 -20.95 -14.15 -4.39
N GLN A 19 -19.77 -13.53 -4.42
CA GLN A 19 -18.55 -14.13 -4.95
C GLN A 19 -18.34 -15.54 -4.37
N GLN A 20 -18.11 -16.51 -5.25
CA GLN A 20 -17.77 -17.86 -4.85
C GLN A 20 -16.27 -17.98 -4.64
N LYS A 21 -15.87 -18.57 -3.51
CA LYS A 21 -14.46 -18.83 -3.22
C LYS A 21 -14.20 -20.33 -3.13
N PHE A 22 -13.16 -20.73 -3.82
CA PHE A 22 -12.76 -22.13 -3.99
C PHE A 22 -11.57 -22.51 -3.09
N THR A 23 -11.20 -23.79 -3.12
CA THR A 23 -9.95 -24.27 -2.54
C THR A 23 -8.79 -23.85 -3.42
N CYS A 24 -7.74 -23.27 -2.82
CA CYS A 24 -6.55 -22.89 -3.57
C CYS A 24 -5.78 -24.13 -4.06
N PRO A 25 -5.44 -24.23 -5.34
CA PRO A 25 -4.72 -25.40 -5.87
C PRO A 25 -3.27 -25.50 -5.35
N ASN A 26 -2.68 -24.41 -4.88
CA ASN A 26 -1.30 -24.40 -4.37
C ASN A 26 -1.24 -24.68 -2.86
N CYS A 27 -1.96 -23.92 -2.02
CA CYS A 27 -1.86 -24.08 -0.57
C CYS A 27 -2.92 -25.02 0.05
N GLY A 28 -3.87 -25.53 -0.74
CA GLY A 28 -4.92 -26.43 -0.29
C GLY A 28 -5.98 -25.85 0.66
N LYS A 29 -5.85 -24.57 1.04
CA LYS A 29 -6.80 -23.93 1.94
C LYS A 29 -8.14 -23.67 1.25
N LYS A 30 -9.23 -23.96 1.97
CA LYS A 30 -10.61 -23.78 1.48
C LYS A 30 -11.03 -22.31 1.53
N LYS A 31 -11.96 -21.91 0.63
CA LYS A 31 -12.61 -20.59 0.61
C LYS A 31 -11.64 -19.39 0.53
N CYS A 32 -10.54 -19.54 -0.20
CA CYS A 32 -9.53 -18.48 -0.36
C CYS A 32 -9.03 -18.29 -1.80
N PHE A 33 -9.67 -18.95 -2.77
CA PHE A 33 -9.27 -18.86 -4.17
C PHE A 33 -10.42 -18.33 -5.02
N VAL A 34 -10.14 -17.26 -5.78
CA VAL A 34 -11.07 -16.61 -6.70
C VAL A 34 -10.64 -16.91 -8.12
N ARG A 35 -11.55 -17.43 -8.93
CA ARG A 35 -11.30 -17.80 -10.33
C ARG A 35 -11.49 -16.61 -11.26
N TYR A 36 -10.83 -16.67 -12.41
CA TYR A 36 -11.11 -15.78 -13.53
C TYR A 36 -12.33 -16.28 -14.32
N VAL A 37 -13.16 -15.33 -14.72
CA VAL A 37 -14.30 -15.54 -15.63
C VAL A 37 -14.05 -14.83 -16.96
N ASP A 38 -14.54 -15.41 -18.04
CA ASP A 38 -14.58 -14.80 -19.37
C ASP A 38 -15.89 -14.02 -19.53
N THR A 39 -15.79 -12.69 -19.47
CA THR A 39 -16.94 -11.79 -19.55
C THR A 39 -17.59 -11.77 -20.94
N HIS A 40 -16.84 -12.16 -21.98
CA HIS A 40 -17.36 -12.29 -23.35
C HIS A 40 -18.03 -13.65 -23.61
N ASN A 41 -17.88 -14.60 -22.68
CA ASN A 41 -18.48 -15.91 -22.78
C ASN A 41 -19.40 -16.21 -21.58
N GLY A 42 -20.35 -15.32 -21.33
CA GLY A 42 -21.37 -15.49 -20.28
C GLY A 42 -20.84 -15.64 -18.85
N ASN A 43 -19.68 -15.06 -18.54
CA ASN A 43 -18.98 -15.18 -17.25
C ASN A 43 -18.65 -16.62 -16.85
N GLN A 44 -18.35 -17.49 -17.82
CA GLN A 44 -17.85 -18.84 -17.54
C GLN A 44 -16.43 -18.79 -16.96
N TYR A 45 -16.11 -19.72 -16.06
CA TYR A 45 -14.74 -19.83 -15.54
C TYR A 45 -13.77 -20.23 -16.66
N VAL A 46 -12.59 -19.60 -16.68
CA VAL A 46 -11.54 -19.92 -17.65
C VAL A 46 -11.01 -21.34 -17.46
N ALA A 47 -10.69 -21.68 -16.23
CA ALA A 47 -10.35 -23.04 -15.80
C ALA A 47 -10.37 -23.13 -14.25
N ASP A 48 -10.32 -24.36 -13.73
CA ASP A 48 -10.41 -24.61 -12.29
C ASP A 48 -9.23 -24.09 -11.49
N ASN A 49 -8.06 -23.99 -12.10
CA ASN A 49 -6.81 -23.54 -11.51
C ASN A 49 -6.43 -22.07 -11.89
N VAL A 50 -7.21 -21.42 -12.74
CA VAL A 50 -6.92 -20.06 -13.21
C VAL A 50 -7.60 -19.04 -12.30
N GLY A 51 -6.78 -18.34 -11.49
CA GLY A 51 -7.32 -17.46 -10.46
C GLY A 51 -6.25 -16.93 -9.52
N LYS A 52 -6.71 -16.33 -8.43
CA LYS A 52 -5.85 -15.72 -7.42
C LYS A 52 -6.24 -16.20 -6.01
N CYS A 53 -5.23 -16.53 -5.20
CA CYS A 53 -5.40 -16.85 -3.79
C CYS A 53 -5.42 -15.56 -2.96
N ASP A 54 -6.31 -15.48 -1.96
CA ASP A 54 -6.38 -14.36 -1.01
C ASP A 54 -5.13 -14.27 -0.12
N HIS A 55 -4.45 -15.39 0.11
CA HIS A 55 -3.23 -15.43 0.90
C HIS A 55 -2.03 -14.96 0.07
N GLN A 56 -1.98 -13.65 -0.21
CA GLN A 56 -0.98 -13.06 -1.10
C GLN A 56 0.46 -13.23 -0.58
N HIS A 57 0.67 -13.15 0.74
CA HIS A 57 1.99 -13.23 1.36
C HIS A 57 2.44 -14.68 1.62
N SER A 58 1.55 -15.55 2.12
CA SER A 58 1.91 -16.91 2.51
C SER A 58 1.76 -17.94 1.41
N CYS A 59 0.98 -17.66 0.35
CA CYS A 59 0.76 -18.56 -0.79
C CYS A 59 1.19 -17.93 -2.12
N GLY A 60 0.83 -16.68 -2.36
CA GLY A 60 1.17 -15.94 -3.57
C GLY A 60 0.59 -16.47 -4.88
N TYR A 61 -0.20 -17.56 -4.85
CA TYR A 61 -0.69 -18.18 -6.08
C TYR A 61 -1.59 -17.23 -6.86
N HIS A 62 -1.15 -16.90 -8.07
CA HIS A 62 -1.90 -16.09 -9.01
C HIS A 62 -1.57 -16.58 -10.44
N TYR A 63 -2.43 -17.47 -10.97
CA TYR A 63 -2.31 -17.98 -12.32
C TYR A 63 -3.28 -17.22 -13.22
N LYS A 64 -2.72 -16.44 -14.15
CA LYS A 64 -3.48 -15.54 -15.01
C LYS A 64 -3.97 -16.27 -16.28
N PRO A 65 -5.08 -15.82 -16.91
CA PRO A 65 -5.54 -16.37 -18.18
C PRO A 65 -4.47 -16.37 -19.27
N SER A 66 -3.68 -15.30 -19.39
CA SER A 66 -2.59 -15.21 -20.37
C SER A 66 -1.50 -16.29 -20.18
N GLU A 67 -1.20 -16.61 -18.93
CA GLU A 67 -0.25 -17.68 -18.61
C GLU A 67 -0.86 -19.05 -18.92
N TYR A 68 -2.12 -19.26 -18.55
CA TYR A 68 -2.85 -20.50 -18.83
C TYR A 68 -2.91 -20.82 -20.33
N TYR A 69 -3.30 -19.87 -21.17
CA TYR A 69 -3.39 -20.11 -22.61
C TYR A 69 -2.00 -20.33 -23.25
N ARG A 70 -0.98 -19.63 -22.81
CA ARG A 70 0.41 -19.86 -23.23
C ARG A 70 0.89 -21.28 -22.85
N ASP A 71 0.66 -21.69 -21.61
CA ASP A 71 1.18 -22.96 -21.08
C ASP A 71 0.45 -24.17 -21.67
N ASN A 72 -0.79 -24.00 -22.15
CA ASN A 72 -1.58 -25.05 -22.80
C ASN A 72 -1.51 -25.03 -24.34
N GLN A 73 -0.61 -24.24 -24.91
CA GLN A 73 -0.42 -24.12 -26.38
C GLN A 73 -1.72 -23.87 -27.16
N TRP A 74 -2.73 -23.34 -26.54
CA TRP A 74 -3.92 -22.91 -27.23
C TRP A 74 -3.59 -21.63 -28.00
N ALA A 75 -3.43 -21.74 -29.33
CA ALA A 75 -3.34 -20.59 -30.18
C ALA A 75 -4.62 -19.78 -29.98
N HIS A 76 -4.56 -18.80 -29.11
CA HIS A 76 -5.41 -17.66 -29.26
C HIS A 76 -5.02 -17.06 -30.61
N GLU A 77 -5.89 -17.16 -31.62
CA GLU A 77 -5.86 -16.17 -32.65
C GLU A 77 -5.85 -14.83 -31.92
N PRO A 78 -4.81 -14.00 -32.11
CA PRO A 78 -4.88 -12.66 -31.59
C PRO A 78 -6.10 -12.06 -32.24
N GLU A 79 -7.20 -11.89 -31.50
CA GLU A 79 -8.30 -11.06 -31.97
C GLU A 79 -7.62 -9.77 -32.40
N THR A 80 -7.56 -9.56 -33.70
CA THR A 80 -6.90 -8.42 -34.36
C THR A 80 -7.44 -7.19 -33.70
N GLY A 81 -6.58 -6.63 -32.83
CA GLY A 81 -6.88 -5.65 -31.81
C GLY A 81 -7.98 -4.68 -32.21
N ARG A 82 -9.04 -4.69 -31.48
CA ARG A 82 -9.44 -3.39 -30.98
C ARG A 82 -8.32 -2.97 -30.03
N HIS A 83 -7.40 -2.14 -30.53
CA HIS A 83 -6.60 -1.29 -29.68
C HIS A 83 -7.63 -0.57 -28.80
N CYS A 84 -7.90 -1.11 -27.62
CA CYS A 84 -8.47 -0.32 -26.55
C CYS A 84 -7.41 0.75 -26.33
N THR A 85 -7.58 1.89 -26.95
CA THR A 85 -6.87 3.09 -26.52
C THR A 85 -7.08 3.12 -25.03
N PRO A 86 -6.02 3.07 -24.22
CA PRO A 86 -6.17 3.15 -22.78
C PRO A 86 -7.05 4.38 -22.53
N ILE A 87 -8.23 4.19 -21.91
CA ILE A 87 -9.03 5.34 -21.52
C ILE A 87 -8.09 6.15 -20.64
N PRO A 88 -7.72 7.39 -21.02
CA PRO A 88 -6.80 8.17 -20.22
C PRO A 88 -7.35 8.18 -18.80
N LEU A 89 -6.52 7.78 -17.84
CA LEU A 89 -6.89 7.91 -16.44
C LEU A 89 -7.26 9.38 -16.20
N PRO A 90 -8.33 9.67 -15.48
CA PRO A 90 -8.68 11.05 -15.19
C PRO A 90 -7.46 11.74 -14.57
N PRO A 91 -7.23 13.03 -14.86
CA PRO A 91 -6.09 13.74 -14.31
C PRO A 91 -6.13 13.71 -12.79
N PHE A 92 -4.95 13.70 -12.17
CA PHE A 92 -4.83 13.74 -10.73
C PHE A 92 -5.58 14.96 -10.17
N GLN A 93 -6.42 14.73 -9.16
CA GLN A 93 -7.13 15.77 -8.42
C GLN A 93 -6.76 15.63 -6.94
N PRO A 94 -6.07 16.63 -6.35
CA PRO A 94 -5.71 16.56 -4.94
C PRO A 94 -6.94 16.68 -4.04
N ILE A 95 -6.88 16.03 -2.89
CA ILE A 95 -7.83 16.27 -1.80
C ILE A 95 -7.52 17.66 -1.20
N PRO A 96 -8.51 18.52 -0.91
CA PRO A 96 -8.25 19.81 -0.27
C PRO A 96 -7.49 19.68 1.05
N GLY A 97 -6.41 20.44 1.22
CA GLY A 97 -5.52 20.37 2.39
C GLY A 97 -6.22 20.65 3.73
N GLU A 98 -7.38 21.33 3.71
CA GLU A 98 -8.19 21.57 4.91
C GLU A 98 -8.61 20.28 5.63
N TYR A 99 -8.75 19.14 4.90
CA TYR A 99 -9.08 17.86 5.53
C TYR A 99 -7.90 17.32 6.35
N VAL A 100 -6.67 17.58 5.94
CA VAL A 100 -5.47 17.29 6.73
C VAL A 100 -5.53 18.10 8.02
N SER A 101 -5.66 19.42 7.94
CA SER A 101 -5.68 20.31 9.10
C SER A 101 -6.83 19.99 10.07
N ARG A 102 -8.04 19.73 9.56
CA ARG A 102 -9.21 19.37 10.38
C ARG A 102 -9.10 18.02 11.06
N SER A 103 -8.36 17.09 10.49
CA SER A 103 -8.14 15.76 11.07
C SER A 103 -6.90 15.68 11.94
N HIS A 104 -6.03 16.68 11.90
CA HIS A 104 -4.79 16.72 12.70
C HIS A 104 -5.15 16.76 14.19
N SER A 105 -5.15 15.58 14.81
CA SER A 105 -5.66 15.37 16.16
C SER A 105 -4.92 14.20 16.81
N PRO A 106 -4.48 14.33 18.07
CA PRO A 106 -3.81 13.26 18.79
C PRO A 106 -4.78 12.15 19.24
N ASN A 107 -6.08 12.30 18.99
CA ASN A 107 -7.13 11.43 19.52
C ASN A 107 -7.30 10.13 18.70
N SER A 108 -6.19 9.46 18.37
CA SER A 108 -6.23 8.11 17.81
C SER A 108 -5.61 7.11 18.76
N VAL A 109 -6.14 5.87 18.76
CA VAL A 109 -5.59 4.77 19.58
C VAL A 109 -4.11 4.54 19.23
N PHE A 110 -3.77 4.63 17.94
CA PHE A 110 -2.38 4.53 17.49
C PHE A 110 -1.48 5.60 18.11
N TRP A 111 -1.91 6.88 18.12
CA TRP A 111 -1.09 7.95 18.67
C TRP A 111 -0.94 7.86 20.18
N HIS A 112 -1.99 7.41 20.88
CA HIS A 112 -1.90 7.13 22.32
C HIS A 112 -0.86 6.04 22.62
N TRP A 113 -0.88 4.94 21.87
CA TRP A 113 0.14 3.90 21.97
C TRP A 113 1.53 4.45 21.67
N PHE A 114 1.69 5.19 20.56
CA PHE A 114 2.98 5.75 20.16
C PHE A 114 3.54 6.72 21.20
N SER A 115 2.72 7.66 21.69
CA SER A 115 3.13 8.70 22.62
C SER A 115 3.37 8.20 24.06
N ASN A 116 2.82 7.06 24.42
CA ASN A 116 3.02 6.47 25.76
C ASN A 116 4.06 5.34 25.71
N ASP A 117 3.78 4.28 24.95
CA ASP A 117 4.58 3.05 25.01
C ASP A 117 5.88 3.20 24.18
N VAL A 118 5.80 3.62 22.93
CA VAL A 118 6.99 3.81 22.08
C VAL A 118 7.86 4.94 22.60
N ALA A 119 7.25 6.05 23.00
CA ALA A 119 7.98 7.18 23.58
C ALA A 119 8.72 6.82 24.85
N SER A 120 8.09 6.09 25.76
CA SER A 120 8.71 5.61 27.00
C SER A 120 9.87 4.66 26.71
N MET A 121 9.65 3.70 25.80
CA MET A 121 10.65 2.71 25.39
C MET A 121 11.90 3.35 24.77
N LEU A 122 11.71 4.37 23.92
CA LEU A 122 12.79 5.07 23.23
C LEU A 122 13.34 6.28 24.01
N GLY A 123 12.76 6.63 25.16
CA GLY A 123 13.14 7.80 25.95
C GLY A 123 12.92 9.13 25.24
N LEU A 124 11.83 9.25 24.44
CA LEU A 124 11.55 10.46 23.67
C LEU A 124 11.09 11.61 24.57
N SER A 125 11.62 12.80 24.30
CA SER A 125 11.11 14.04 24.92
C SER A 125 9.76 14.45 24.31
N SER A 126 9.01 15.28 25.01
CA SER A 126 7.75 15.84 24.50
C SER A 126 7.97 16.66 23.21
N GLU A 127 9.12 17.35 23.09
CA GLU A 127 9.49 18.09 21.88
C GLU A 127 9.72 17.16 20.67
N GLN A 128 10.41 16.03 20.89
CA GLN A 128 10.62 15.02 19.84
C GLN A 128 9.29 14.40 19.37
N LEU A 129 8.39 14.10 20.31
CA LEU A 129 7.05 13.60 20.00
C LEU A 129 6.25 14.61 19.19
N LEU A 130 6.21 15.86 19.63
CA LEU A 130 5.48 16.92 18.93
C LEU A 130 6.03 17.11 17.50
N ARG A 131 7.35 17.10 17.34
CA ARG A 131 7.99 17.21 16.04
C ARG A 131 7.58 16.06 15.10
N ILE A 132 7.58 14.82 15.57
CA ILE A 132 7.16 13.67 14.75
C ILE A 132 5.68 13.80 14.37
N TYR A 133 4.84 14.17 15.32
CA TYR A 133 3.42 14.37 15.12
C TYR A 133 3.12 15.42 14.05
N ASP A 134 3.77 16.58 14.14
CA ASP A 134 3.60 17.70 13.22
C ASP A 134 4.28 17.45 11.87
N ASP A 135 5.49 16.87 11.87
CA ASP A 135 6.20 16.59 10.63
C ASP A 135 5.44 15.58 9.76
N TYR A 136 4.89 14.51 10.34
CA TYR A 136 4.16 13.50 9.59
C TYR A 136 2.65 13.77 9.47
N LEU A 137 2.17 14.88 9.99
CA LEU A 137 0.77 15.34 9.92
C LEU A 137 -0.22 14.24 10.31
N ILE A 138 0.00 13.64 11.47
CA ILE A 138 -0.80 12.50 11.96
C ILE A 138 -2.24 12.95 12.21
N GLY A 139 -3.18 12.29 11.53
CA GLY A 139 -4.60 12.57 11.66
C GLY A 139 -5.35 11.51 12.48
N ALA A 140 -6.54 11.88 12.93
CA ALA A 140 -7.48 10.96 13.58
C ALA A 140 -8.90 11.10 13.03
N THR A 141 -9.61 9.98 12.94
CA THR A 141 -11.05 9.97 12.67
C THR A 141 -11.82 10.18 13.98
N ARG A 142 -13.10 10.56 13.90
CA ARG A 142 -13.98 10.65 15.07
C ARG A 142 -14.13 9.34 15.85
N ARG A 143 -13.80 8.19 15.23
CA ARG A 143 -13.84 6.86 15.86
C ARG A 143 -12.50 6.43 16.46
N GLY A 144 -11.50 7.31 16.51
CA GLY A 144 -10.18 7.02 17.07
C GLY A 144 -9.25 6.22 16.14
N ASN A 145 -9.61 6.02 14.86
CA ASN A 145 -8.70 5.44 13.89
C ASN A 145 -7.67 6.48 13.45
N VAL A 146 -6.43 6.09 13.25
CA VAL A 146 -5.40 6.97 12.72
C VAL A 146 -5.59 7.21 11.23
N ILE A 147 -5.19 8.40 10.75
CA ILE A 147 -5.10 8.73 9.34
C ILE A 147 -3.64 9.04 9.01
N PHE A 148 -3.02 8.25 8.15
CA PHE A 148 -1.71 8.50 7.58
C PHE A 148 -1.89 9.20 6.24
N TRP A 149 -1.65 10.52 6.22
CA TRP A 149 -1.83 11.31 5.02
C TRP A 149 -0.68 11.11 4.03
N GLN A 150 -1.02 10.88 2.78
CA GLN A 150 -0.09 10.86 1.66
C GLN A 150 -0.10 12.23 1.00
N ILE A 151 0.96 12.98 1.19
CA ILE A 151 1.17 14.33 0.68
C ILE A 151 2.48 14.32 -0.06
N ASP A 152 2.51 14.81 -1.29
CA ASP A 152 3.71 14.84 -2.10
C ASP A 152 4.65 16.01 -1.73
N HIS A 153 5.77 16.09 -2.44
CA HIS A 153 6.79 17.12 -2.20
C HIS A 153 6.37 18.54 -2.63
N GLU A 154 5.28 18.67 -3.37
CA GLU A 154 4.63 19.94 -3.74
C GLU A 154 3.55 20.35 -2.73
N GLY A 155 3.24 19.50 -1.77
CA GLY A 155 2.21 19.72 -0.76
C GLY A 155 0.81 19.28 -1.18
N LEU A 156 0.66 18.61 -2.33
CA LEU A 156 -0.63 18.13 -2.80
C LEU A 156 -1.03 16.84 -2.08
N VAL A 157 -2.28 16.78 -1.62
CA VAL A 157 -2.79 15.64 -0.85
C VAL A 157 -3.36 14.59 -1.80
N HIS A 158 -2.72 13.43 -1.81
CA HIS A 158 -3.09 12.28 -2.66
C HIS A 158 -4.16 11.40 -2.03
N GLY A 159 -4.17 11.28 -0.69
CA GLY A 159 -5.09 10.44 0.05
C GLY A 159 -4.72 10.36 1.52
N GLY A 160 -5.56 9.74 2.31
CA GLY A 160 -5.26 9.39 3.70
C GLY A 160 -5.58 7.93 3.95
N HIS A 161 -4.60 7.15 4.37
CA HIS A 161 -4.76 5.76 4.74
C HIS A 161 -5.32 5.68 6.16
N ILE A 162 -6.53 5.17 6.32
CA ILE A 162 -7.21 5.04 7.62
C ILE A 162 -6.94 3.65 8.16
N MET A 163 -6.37 3.57 9.36
CA MET A 163 -6.01 2.33 10.00
C MET A 163 -6.58 2.26 11.42
N GLN A 164 -7.10 1.09 11.78
CA GLN A 164 -7.49 0.78 13.15
C GLN A 164 -6.37 0.02 13.85
N TYR A 165 -6.05 0.46 15.05
CA TYR A 165 -5.06 -0.18 15.92
C TYR A 165 -5.67 -0.50 17.28
N ARG A 166 -5.14 -1.52 17.94
CA ARG A 166 -5.37 -1.81 19.34
C ARG A 166 -4.42 -0.97 20.20
N ILE A 167 -4.68 -0.94 21.49
CA ILE A 167 -3.88 -0.20 22.48
C ILE A 167 -2.44 -0.71 22.61
N ASP A 168 -2.17 -1.93 22.14
CA ASP A 168 -0.83 -2.55 22.10
C ASP A 168 -0.07 -2.31 20.77
N GLY A 169 -0.56 -1.43 19.92
CA GLY A 169 0.07 -1.07 18.63
C GLY A 169 -0.09 -2.11 17.52
N HIS A 170 -0.90 -3.15 17.72
CA HIS A 170 -1.21 -4.11 16.65
C HIS A 170 -2.40 -3.63 15.80
N ARG A 171 -2.35 -3.95 14.51
CA ARG A 171 -3.47 -3.66 13.60
C ARG A 171 -4.72 -4.43 14.00
N GLU A 172 -5.87 -3.78 13.88
CA GLU A 172 -7.17 -4.39 14.12
C GLU A 172 -8.13 -4.07 12.98
N GLY A 173 -8.77 -5.10 12.45
CA GLY A 173 -9.95 -5.11 11.59
C GLY A 173 -10.04 -4.09 10.46
N PHE A 174 -10.32 -2.83 10.76
CA PHE A 174 -10.65 -1.84 9.75
C PHE A 174 -9.43 -1.21 9.09
N GLN A 175 -9.47 -1.19 7.75
CA GLN A 175 -8.54 -0.48 6.90
C GLN A 175 -9.33 0.21 5.77
N GLY A 176 -9.00 1.44 5.45
CA GLY A 176 -9.70 2.18 4.40
C GLY A 176 -8.95 3.45 3.96
N TRP A 177 -9.61 4.23 3.12
CA TRP A 177 -9.05 5.44 2.54
C TRP A 177 -10.01 6.62 2.71
N THR A 178 -9.48 7.81 2.93
CA THR A 178 -10.26 9.03 3.18
C THR A 178 -11.14 9.43 1.99
N HIS A 179 -10.74 9.15 0.75
CA HIS A 179 -11.54 9.47 -0.42
C HIS A 179 -12.90 8.75 -0.43
N VAL A 180 -12.98 7.54 0.12
CA VAL A 180 -14.23 6.75 0.10
C VAL A 180 -15.38 7.47 0.81
N PRO A 181 -15.27 7.91 2.08
CA PRO A 181 -16.30 8.72 2.69
C PRO A 181 -16.49 10.10 2.05
N LEU A 182 -15.42 10.73 1.53
CA LEU A 182 -15.53 12.03 0.86
C LEU A 182 -16.35 11.96 -0.42
N ILE A 183 -16.17 10.93 -1.25
CA ILE A 183 -17.01 10.66 -2.42
C ILE A 183 -18.46 10.41 -1.99
N LYS A 184 -18.66 9.59 -0.93
CA LYS A 184 -19.99 9.23 -0.46
C LYS A 184 -20.83 10.43 -0.03
N VAL A 185 -20.21 11.46 0.51
CA VAL A 185 -20.88 12.70 0.95
C VAL A 185 -20.82 13.83 -0.09
N GLY A 186 -20.34 13.56 -1.31
CA GLY A 186 -20.32 14.50 -2.43
C GLY A 186 -19.23 15.57 -2.35
N LEU A 187 -18.20 15.38 -1.52
CA LEU A 187 -17.06 16.31 -1.38
C LEU A 187 -15.95 16.02 -2.38
N LEU A 188 -15.92 14.81 -2.95
CA LEU A 188 -15.11 14.45 -4.11
C LEU A 188 -16.02 13.91 -5.22
N PRO A 189 -15.64 14.05 -6.51
CA PRO A 189 -16.39 13.51 -7.63
C PRO A 189 -16.57 11.98 -7.54
N PRO A 190 -17.67 11.42 -8.07
CA PRO A 190 -17.90 9.96 -8.04
C PRO A 190 -16.84 9.13 -8.78
N ASP A 191 -16.17 9.72 -9.75
CA ASP A 191 -15.11 9.14 -10.58
C ASP A 191 -13.70 9.48 -10.11
N TRP A 192 -13.57 10.13 -8.94
CA TRP A 192 -12.26 10.44 -8.34
C TRP A 192 -11.42 9.17 -8.18
N GLN A 193 -10.14 9.26 -8.53
CA GLN A 193 -9.20 8.14 -8.48
C GLN A 193 -8.11 8.38 -7.45
N LEU A 194 -7.73 7.32 -6.73
CA LEU A 194 -6.63 7.35 -5.77
C LEU A 194 -5.29 7.19 -6.51
N TYR A 195 -4.51 8.25 -6.54
CA TYR A 195 -3.11 8.25 -6.99
C TYR A 195 -2.20 8.32 -5.76
N GLN A 196 -1.68 7.18 -5.34
CA GLN A 196 -0.84 7.13 -4.13
C GLN A 196 0.54 7.74 -4.35
N CYS A 197 1.02 8.48 -3.35
CA CYS A 197 2.43 8.84 -3.19
C CYS A 197 3.02 8.15 -1.94
N LEU A 198 4.29 8.38 -1.62
CA LEU A 198 4.91 7.82 -0.42
C LEU A 198 4.39 8.56 0.83
N PHE A 199 4.14 7.84 1.92
CA PHE A 199 3.91 8.45 3.21
C PHE A 199 5.17 9.19 3.67
N GLY A 200 5.03 10.43 4.12
CA GLY A 200 6.16 11.31 4.50
C GLY A 200 6.84 11.99 3.31
N GLN A 201 6.38 11.83 2.06
CA GLN A 201 7.02 12.38 0.86
C GLN A 201 7.17 13.92 0.92
N HIS A 202 6.23 14.64 1.53
CA HIS A 202 6.30 16.10 1.70
C HIS A 202 7.52 16.56 2.53
N LEU A 203 8.14 15.68 3.29
CA LEU A 203 9.36 15.97 4.05
C LEU A 203 10.61 16.02 3.17
N LEU A 204 10.55 15.51 1.94
CA LEU A 204 11.66 15.56 0.99
C LEU A 204 12.07 16.99 0.67
N SER A 205 11.11 17.91 0.55
CA SER A 205 11.40 19.34 0.31
C SER A 205 12.01 20.04 1.54
N LYS A 206 11.65 19.62 2.74
CA LYS A 206 12.21 20.14 4.00
C LYS A 206 13.63 19.61 4.30
N ARG A 207 13.98 18.43 3.76
CA ARG A 207 15.25 17.73 4.01
C ARG A 207 15.90 17.26 2.70
N PRO A 208 16.38 18.19 1.84
CA PRO A 208 16.87 17.87 0.49
C PRO A 208 18.05 16.92 0.49
N ASP A 209 18.96 17.00 1.46
CA ASP A 209 20.19 16.23 1.52
C ASP A 209 20.08 14.98 2.40
N ALA A 210 18.92 14.73 3.00
CA ALA A 210 18.76 13.59 3.90
C ALA A 210 18.85 12.26 3.15
N HIS A 211 19.55 11.30 3.73
CA HIS A 211 19.50 9.91 3.30
C HIS A 211 18.08 9.37 3.57
N VAL A 212 17.42 8.87 2.55
CA VAL A 212 16.06 8.34 2.64
C VAL A 212 16.09 6.88 3.02
N CYS A 213 15.29 6.51 4.01
CA CYS A 213 15.02 5.12 4.38
C CYS A 213 13.56 4.80 4.06
N LEU A 214 13.32 3.74 3.29
CA LEU A 214 11.99 3.35 2.83
C LEU A 214 11.58 2.02 3.45
N VAL A 215 10.41 1.99 4.08
CA VAL A 215 9.80 0.80 4.70
C VAL A 215 8.42 0.51 4.11
N GLU A 216 7.82 -0.62 4.47
CA GLU A 216 6.52 -1.01 3.97
C GLU A 216 5.37 -0.25 4.66
N SER A 217 5.41 -0.15 5.99
CA SER A 217 4.28 0.39 6.76
C SER A 217 4.56 1.79 7.33
N GLU A 218 3.50 2.60 7.44
CA GLU A 218 3.54 3.94 8.02
C GLU A 218 3.92 3.88 9.52
N LYS A 219 3.46 2.85 10.25
CA LYS A 219 3.83 2.61 11.65
C LYS A 219 5.34 2.49 11.77
N THR A 220 5.95 1.63 10.96
CA THR A 220 7.40 1.39 10.98
C THR A 220 8.17 2.65 10.62
N ALA A 221 7.72 3.44 9.62
CA ALA A 221 8.36 4.71 9.31
C ALA A 221 8.37 5.69 10.49
N LEU A 222 7.27 5.80 11.23
CA LEU A 222 7.17 6.69 12.39
C LEU A 222 8.05 6.22 13.56
N VAL A 223 8.05 4.93 13.88
CA VAL A 223 8.89 4.37 14.94
C VAL A 223 10.37 4.55 14.59
N MET A 224 10.74 4.31 13.34
CA MET A 224 12.12 4.48 12.90
C MET A 224 12.53 5.95 12.81
N ALA A 225 11.63 6.87 12.48
CA ALA A 225 11.89 8.32 12.52
C ALA A 225 12.14 8.81 13.96
N ALA A 226 11.50 8.20 14.94
CA ALA A 226 11.77 8.45 16.36
C ALA A 226 13.13 7.89 16.81
N CYS A 227 13.42 6.65 16.41
CA CYS A 227 14.62 5.92 16.80
C CYS A 227 15.89 6.43 16.10
N GLN A 228 15.79 6.79 14.82
CA GLN A 228 16.89 7.21 13.96
C GLN A 228 16.57 8.51 13.21
N PRO A 229 16.46 9.66 13.89
CA PRO A 229 16.02 10.93 13.32
C PRO A 229 17.00 11.56 12.31
N GLN A 230 18.23 11.06 12.22
CA GLN A 230 19.22 11.49 11.23
C GLN A 230 18.82 11.12 9.80
N TYR A 231 18.03 10.05 9.61
CA TYR A 231 17.50 9.63 8.32
C TYR A 231 16.10 10.21 8.07
N LEU A 232 15.70 10.23 6.81
CA LEU A 232 14.32 10.55 6.42
C LEU A 232 13.55 9.26 6.15
N TRP A 233 12.64 8.90 7.02
CA TRP A 233 11.86 7.68 6.92
C TRP A 233 10.54 7.89 6.17
N LEU A 234 10.35 7.12 5.10
CA LEU A 234 9.16 7.13 4.26
C LEU A 234 8.54 5.73 4.22
N ALA A 235 7.25 5.64 3.86
CA ALA A 235 6.61 4.35 3.68
C ALA A 235 5.86 4.21 2.35
N THR A 236 5.83 2.98 1.83
CA THR A 236 5.14 2.63 0.58
C THR A 236 3.64 2.40 0.74
N ALA A 237 3.15 2.24 1.98
CA ALA A 237 1.79 1.82 2.31
C ALA A 237 1.44 0.42 1.75
N GLY A 238 2.36 -0.52 1.86
CA GLY A 238 2.21 -1.92 1.51
C GLY A 238 3.25 -2.45 0.51
N SER A 239 3.49 -3.76 0.50
CA SER A 239 4.55 -4.45 -0.27
C SER A 239 4.47 -4.29 -1.80
N GLY A 240 3.34 -3.83 -2.33
CA GLY A 240 3.14 -3.50 -3.75
C GLY A 240 3.45 -2.06 -4.13
N GLY A 241 3.93 -1.25 -3.18
CA GLY A 241 4.01 0.21 -3.32
C GLY A 241 5.19 0.76 -4.12
N LEU A 242 6.13 -0.06 -4.58
CA LEU A 242 7.30 0.36 -5.36
C LEU A 242 6.95 0.41 -6.86
N SER A 243 6.24 1.44 -7.29
CA SER A 243 6.05 1.70 -8.72
C SER A 243 7.00 2.81 -9.21
N PRO A 244 7.43 2.79 -10.49
CA PRO A 244 8.31 3.84 -11.02
C PRO A 244 7.77 5.25 -10.77
N GLY A 245 6.46 5.47 -10.92
CA GLY A 245 5.84 6.77 -10.66
C GLY A 245 5.93 7.22 -9.20
N LYS A 246 5.76 6.30 -8.23
CA LYS A 246 5.94 6.63 -6.80
C LYS A 246 7.40 6.91 -6.45
N MET A 247 8.32 6.20 -7.10
CA MET A 247 9.76 6.29 -6.81
C MET A 247 10.42 7.49 -7.49
N ALA A 248 9.79 8.10 -8.49
CA ALA A 248 10.36 9.22 -9.24
C ALA A 248 10.77 10.42 -8.36
N CYS A 249 10.07 10.67 -7.25
CA CYS A 249 10.40 11.72 -6.29
C CYS A 249 11.74 11.49 -5.55
N LEU A 250 12.34 10.30 -5.67
CA LEU A 250 13.60 9.92 -5.02
C LEU A 250 14.81 10.00 -5.96
N GLN A 251 14.63 10.45 -7.20
CA GLN A 251 15.73 10.65 -8.14
C GLN A 251 16.79 11.58 -7.57
N GLY A 252 18.06 11.24 -7.78
CA GLY A 252 19.22 11.99 -7.27
C GLY A 252 19.47 11.85 -5.76
N ARG A 253 18.73 10.99 -5.04
CA ARG A 253 18.88 10.78 -3.60
C ARG A 253 19.50 9.42 -3.30
N LYS A 254 20.16 9.35 -2.14
CA LYS A 254 20.57 8.07 -1.55
C LYS A 254 19.37 7.45 -0.83
N VAL A 255 19.04 6.21 -1.20
CA VAL A 255 17.87 5.50 -0.67
C VAL A 255 18.27 4.13 -0.14
N THR A 256 17.92 3.81 1.09
CA THR A 256 17.99 2.44 1.60
C THR A 256 16.58 1.91 1.82
N LEU A 257 16.29 0.77 1.21
CA LEU A 257 15.01 0.09 1.34
C LEU A 257 15.13 -1.03 2.37
N PHE A 258 14.16 -1.10 3.27
CA PHE A 258 14.05 -2.12 4.30
C PHE A 258 12.74 -2.89 4.12
N PRO A 259 12.71 -3.87 3.20
CA PRO A 259 11.55 -4.73 3.02
C PRO A 259 11.30 -5.58 4.27
N ASP A 260 10.04 -5.88 4.57
CA ASP A 260 9.68 -6.85 5.58
C ASP A 260 10.28 -8.22 5.21
N SER A 261 10.59 -9.05 6.20
CA SER A 261 11.16 -10.38 5.99
C SER A 261 10.35 -11.21 4.99
N GLY A 262 11.01 -11.80 4.01
CA GLY A 262 10.42 -12.50 2.87
C GLY A 262 10.06 -11.62 1.67
N CYS A 263 10.33 -10.32 1.72
CA CYS A 263 10.06 -9.38 0.63
C CYS A 263 11.32 -8.87 -0.10
N TYR A 264 12.51 -9.26 0.31
CA TYR A 264 13.78 -8.79 -0.27
C TYR A 264 13.87 -8.99 -1.79
N GLU A 265 13.66 -10.21 -2.26
CA GLU A 265 13.72 -10.55 -3.68
C GLU A 265 12.69 -9.79 -4.53
N LYS A 266 11.50 -9.59 -3.97
CA LYS A 266 10.43 -8.84 -4.64
C LYS A 266 10.83 -7.38 -4.80
N TRP A 267 11.29 -6.74 -3.73
CA TRP A 267 11.69 -5.34 -3.75
C TRP A 267 12.92 -5.11 -4.62
N SER A 268 13.92 -6.01 -4.55
CA SER A 268 15.11 -5.96 -5.40
C SER A 268 14.74 -5.99 -6.89
N ARG A 269 13.83 -6.88 -7.31
CA ARG A 269 13.34 -6.93 -8.70
C ARG A 269 12.56 -5.69 -9.11
N GLN A 270 11.75 -5.14 -8.22
CA GLN A 270 10.99 -3.92 -8.51
C GLN A 270 11.90 -2.71 -8.69
N MET A 271 12.94 -2.60 -7.86
CA MET A 271 13.91 -1.50 -7.94
C MET A 271 14.76 -1.54 -9.21
N GLN A 272 15.02 -2.70 -9.79
CA GLN A 272 15.70 -2.83 -11.09
C GLN A 272 14.96 -2.12 -12.23
N GLN A 273 13.67 -1.85 -12.07
CA GLN A 273 12.84 -1.13 -13.05
C GLN A 273 12.87 0.39 -12.84
N THR A 274 13.51 0.87 -11.79
CA THR A 274 13.67 2.30 -11.50
C THR A 274 15.03 2.79 -12.00
N THR A 275 15.06 3.97 -12.60
CA THR A 275 16.26 4.62 -13.08
C THR A 275 16.61 5.84 -12.23
N ASP A 276 17.89 6.21 -12.21
CA ASP A 276 18.38 7.45 -11.61
C ASP A 276 18.19 7.59 -10.09
N ILE A 277 18.10 6.46 -9.37
CA ILE A 277 18.07 6.41 -7.91
C ILE A 277 19.32 5.63 -7.43
N ASP A 278 20.12 6.25 -6.57
CA ASP A 278 21.20 5.57 -5.85
C ASP A 278 20.60 4.78 -4.68
N TYR A 279 20.36 3.48 -4.85
CA TYR A 279 19.65 2.68 -3.87
C TYR A 279 20.41 1.44 -3.40
N ASN A 280 20.07 1.03 -2.18
CA ASN A 280 20.43 -0.25 -1.60
C ASN A 280 19.18 -0.93 -1.03
N VAL A 281 18.99 -2.22 -1.28
CA VAL A 281 17.94 -3.03 -0.64
C VAL A 281 18.58 -3.84 0.47
N SER A 282 18.14 -3.62 1.70
CA SER A 282 18.68 -4.31 2.88
C SER A 282 18.09 -5.71 3.02
N GLY A 283 18.95 -6.72 3.09
CA GLY A 283 18.57 -8.10 3.39
C GLY A 283 18.58 -8.44 4.89
N GLN A 284 18.76 -7.45 5.77
CA GLN A 284 18.95 -7.72 7.21
C GLN A 284 17.78 -8.42 7.90
N LEU A 285 16.56 -8.27 7.37
CA LEU A 285 15.36 -8.90 7.95
C LEU A 285 15.13 -10.33 7.46
N GLU A 286 15.82 -10.79 6.43
CA GLU A 286 15.62 -12.13 5.86
C GLU A 286 16.01 -13.28 6.81
N THR A 287 16.77 -12.98 7.87
CA THR A 287 17.13 -13.94 8.92
C THR A 287 16.05 -14.11 10.00
N TYR A 288 15.00 -13.29 9.96
CA TYR A 288 13.88 -13.31 10.90
C TYR A 288 12.64 -14.02 10.31
N PRO A 289 11.66 -14.40 11.15
CA PRO A 289 10.41 -15.00 10.67
C PRO A 289 9.72 -14.14 9.60
N PRO A 290 8.99 -14.73 8.65
CA PRO A 290 8.29 -13.99 7.60
C PRO A 290 7.37 -12.89 8.15
N ASN A 291 7.34 -11.74 7.46
CA ASN A 291 6.60 -10.53 7.80
C ASN A 291 7.11 -9.79 9.06
N THR A 292 8.33 -10.08 9.53
CA THR A 292 8.99 -9.26 10.56
C THR A 292 9.43 -7.94 9.92
N ASP A 293 9.12 -6.82 10.55
CA ASP A 293 9.56 -5.48 10.16
C ASP A 293 10.57 -4.88 11.14
N LEU A 294 11.13 -3.70 10.82
CA LEU A 294 12.08 -3.02 11.71
C LEU A 294 11.45 -2.62 13.06
N CYS A 295 10.17 -2.31 13.07
CA CYS A 295 9.46 -1.96 14.28
C CYS A 295 9.36 -3.15 15.23
N ASP A 296 9.11 -4.36 14.70
CA ASP A 296 9.04 -5.58 15.49
C ASP A 296 10.36 -5.87 16.23
N LEU A 297 11.51 -5.56 15.60
CA LEU A 297 12.82 -5.73 16.24
C LEU A 297 13.06 -4.79 17.42
N LEU A 298 12.38 -3.65 17.45
CA LEU A 298 12.50 -2.66 18.51
C LEU A 298 11.51 -2.90 19.64
N ILE A 299 10.28 -3.27 19.31
CA ILE A 299 9.16 -3.32 20.27
C ILE A 299 9.06 -4.68 20.97
N ASN A 300 9.48 -5.77 20.30
CA ASN A 300 9.41 -7.13 20.86
C ASN A 300 10.70 -7.57 21.59
N ARG A 301 11.49 -6.60 22.06
CA ARG A 301 12.69 -6.87 22.87
C ARG A 301 12.40 -7.00 24.36
#